data_ce2f95343691b3996a086aa6244bbbbe
#
_entry.id   ce2f95343691b3996a086aa6244bbbbe
#
_cell.length_a   1.000
_cell.length_b   1.000
_cell.length_c   1.000
_cell.angle_alpha   90.00
_cell.angle_beta   90.00
_cell.angle_gamma   90.00
#
_symmetry.space_group_name_H-M   'P 1'
#
loop_
_entity.id
_entity.type
_entity.pdbx_description
1 polymer ?
#
loop_
_entity_poly.entity_id
_entity_poly.type
_entity_poly.pdbx_seq_one_letter_code
_entity_poly.pdbx_strand_id
1 'polypeptide(L)'
;LHYRTIGCKEWKQIPFKHRIRAAFAITIPAEEFSIQGMEYYITASDSRNVAMYPADAPARLHTIIVTGSGSNKLPSPVIRLTAGNQLKWEKNPDVDMYRIYRSKSSDFATDASSFITFVGGQTTSFYDNGIDLDGTSLKGTYFYRVTAVSSDDMESNASEIIKIDYK
;
A
#
# COMPACT_ATOMS: atom_id res chain seq x y z
N LEU A 1 -12.97 -2.30 -8.64
CA LEU A 1 -13.42 -1.56 -7.48
C LEU A 1 -14.72 -0.84 -7.80
N HIS A 2 -15.72 -1.03 -6.98
CA HIS A 2 -16.95 -0.24 -6.98
C HIS A 2 -16.90 0.70 -5.78
N TYR A 3 -17.11 1.97 -5.99
CA TYR A 3 -17.02 2.97 -4.93
C TYR A 3 -18.04 4.10 -5.12
N ARG A 4 -18.36 4.76 -4.03
CA ARG A 4 -19.20 5.97 -4.01
C ARG A 4 -18.89 6.82 -2.78
N THR A 5 -19.25 8.09 -2.83
CA THR A 5 -19.28 8.92 -1.62
C THR A 5 -20.36 8.40 -0.66
N ILE A 6 -20.07 8.37 0.64
CA ILE A 6 -21.04 7.96 1.66
C ILE A 6 -22.34 8.77 1.52
N GLY A 7 -23.46 8.05 1.45
CA GLY A 7 -24.79 8.65 1.27
C GLY A 7 -25.20 8.88 -0.18
N CYS A 8 -24.31 8.77 -1.15
CA CYS A 8 -24.67 8.82 -2.58
C CYS A 8 -25.26 7.49 -3.05
N LYS A 9 -26.19 7.56 -4.02
CA LYS A 9 -26.80 6.36 -4.60
C LYS A 9 -26.01 5.80 -5.77
N GLU A 10 -25.29 6.64 -6.51
CA GLU A 10 -24.58 6.28 -7.73
C GLU A 10 -23.25 5.65 -7.42
N TRP A 11 -22.99 4.49 -8.04
CA TRP A 11 -21.74 3.78 -7.98
C TRP A 11 -20.84 4.14 -9.15
N LYS A 12 -19.58 4.38 -8.86
CA LYS A 12 -18.50 4.46 -9.84
C LYS A 12 -17.73 3.17 -9.85
N GLN A 13 -17.07 2.86 -10.96
CA GLN A 13 -16.27 1.64 -11.10
C GLN A 13 -14.93 1.97 -11.75
N ILE A 14 -13.86 1.41 -11.17
CA ILE A 14 -12.52 1.49 -11.73
C ILE A 14 -11.91 0.08 -11.74
N PRO A 15 -11.34 -0.38 -12.87
CA PRO A 15 -10.67 -1.67 -12.94
C PRO A 15 -9.34 -1.65 -12.20
N PHE A 16 -9.01 -2.73 -11.49
CA PHE A 16 -7.68 -2.95 -10.96
C PHE A 16 -6.69 -3.22 -12.09
N LYS A 17 -5.46 -2.74 -11.93
CA LYS A 17 -4.35 -3.07 -12.81
C LYS A 17 -3.55 -4.20 -12.19
N HIS A 18 -3.35 -5.28 -12.94
CA HIS A 18 -2.44 -6.34 -12.54
C HIS A 18 -1.02 -5.76 -12.40
N ARG A 19 -0.40 -5.99 -11.27
CA ARG A 19 0.99 -5.55 -11.03
C ARG A 19 1.92 -6.74 -11.10
N ILE A 20 1.61 -7.79 -10.32
CA ILE A 20 2.59 -8.80 -10.05
C ILE A 20 2.01 -10.03 -9.40
N ARG A 21 2.36 -11.24 -9.86
CA ARG A 21 1.83 -12.50 -9.33
C ARG A 21 0.30 -12.41 -9.19
N ALA A 22 -0.20 -12.49 -7.98
CA ALA A 22 -1.62 -12.30 -7.66
C ALA A 22 -1.95 -10.88 -7.13
N ALA A 23 -1.03 -9.92 -7.28
CA ALA A 23 -1.24 -8.56 -6.79
C ALA A 23 -1.85 -7.67 -7.88
N PHE A 24 -2.91 -6.98 -7.50
CA PHE A 24 -3.59 -5.98 -8.30
C PHE A 24 -3.60 -4.67 -7.52
N ALA A 25 -3.46 -3.55 -8.21
CA ALA A 25 -3.46 -2.23 -7.60
C ALA A 25 -4.37 -1.27 -8.36
N ILE A 26 -4.87 -0.28 -7.62
CA ILE A 26 -5.67 0.81 -8.15
C ILE A 26 -5.33 2.09 -7.37
N THR A 27 -5.39 3.21 -8.05
CA THR A 27 -5.34 4.53 -7.44
C THR A 27 -6.68 5.21 -7.71
N ILE A 28 -7.35 5.63 -6.65
CA ILE A 28 -8.55 6.45 -6.76
C ILE A 28 -8.06 7.90 -6.81
N PRO A 29 -8.46 8.70 -7.82
CA PRO A 29 -8.07 10.10 -7.91
C PRO A 29 -8.50 10.91 -6.67
N ALA A 30 -7.68 11.88 -6.26
CA ALA A 30 -7.94 12.67 -5.04
C ALA A 30 -9.26 13.45 -5.10
N GLU A 31 -9.67 13.88 -6.28
CA GLU A 31 -10.94 14.59 -6.53
C GLU A 31 -12.18 13.72 -6.31
N GLU A 32 -12.03 12.41 -6.21
CA GLU A 32 -13.12 11.49 -5.89
C GLU A 32 -13.43 11.41 -4.40
N PHE A 33 -12.53 11.93 -3.55
CA PHE A 33 -12.74 11.95 -2.11
C PHE A 33 -13.46 13.21 -1.67
N SER A 34 -14.52 13.02 -0.88
CA SER A 34 -15.22 14.10 -0.18
C SER A 34 -14.98 13.99 1.32
N ILE A 35 -15.28 15.07 2.05
CA ILE A 35 -15.25 15.08 3.52
C ILE A 35 -16.21 14.04 4.14
N GLN A 36 -17.21 13.60 3.38
CA GLN A 36 -18.15 12.56 3.81
C GLN A 36 -17.52 11.17 3.83
N GLY A 37 -16.35 11.01 3.20
CA GLY A 37 -15.71 9.72 3.04
C GLY A 37 -16.27 8.93 1.85
N MET A 38 -15.86 7.68 1.76
CA MET A 38 -16.15 6.79 0.63
C MET A 38 -16.56 5.41 1.14
N GLU A 39 -17.53 4.81 0.48
CA GLU A 39 -17.88 3.40 0.62
C GLU A 39 -17.43 2.63 -0.62
N TYR A 40 -16.95 1.41 -0.42
CA TYR A 40 -16.51 0.59 -1.54
C TYR A 40 -16.65 -0.91 -1.30
N TYR A 41 -16.66 -1.65 -2.38
CA TYR A 41 -16.48 -3.10 -2.41
C TYR A 41 -15.71 -3.51 -3.67
N ILE A 42 -15.16 -4.72 -3.64
CA ILE A 42 -14.37 -5.27 -4.74
C ILE A 42 -15.12 -6.44 -5.35
N THR A 43 -15.10 -6.55 -6.67
CA THR A 43 -15.50 -7.75 -7.40
C THR A 43 -14.32 -8.33 -8.13
N ALA A 44 -14.17 -9.64 -8.07
CA ALA A 44 -13.25 -10.40 -8.90
C ALA A 44 -14.05 -11.45 -9.66
N SER A 45 -13.84 -11.54 -10.96
CA SER A 45 -14.57 -12.50 -11.80
C SER A 45 -13.63 -13.20 -12.78
N ASP A 46 -13.93 -14.46 -13.01
CA ASP A 46 -13.43 -15.22 -14.15
C ASP A 46 -14.59 -15.58 -15.09
N SER A 47 -14.36 -16.46 -16.06
CA SER A 47 -15.40 -16.87 -17.02
C SER A 47 -16.57 -17.64 -16.40
N ARG A 48 -16.49 -18.06 -15.14
CA ARG A 48 -17.47 -18.94 -14.48
C ARG A 48 -17.95 -18.43 -13.13
N ASN A 49 -17.12 -17.68 -12.42
CA ASN A 49 -17.35 -17.31 -11.03
C ASN A 49 -17.23 -15.81 -10.82
N VAL A 50 -17.97 -15.29 -9.85
CA VAL A 50 -17.85 -13.93 -9.33
C VAL A 50 -17.66 -14.03 -7.82
N ALA A 51 -16.63 -13.39 -7.30
CA ALA A 51 -16.40 -13.22 -5.87
C ALA A 51 -16.50 -11.75 -5.52
N MET A 52 -16.99 -11.46 -4.31
CA MET A 52 -17.08 -10.10 -3.78
C MET A 52 -16.32 -10.00 -2.47
N TYR A 53 -15.79 -8.82 -2.19
CA TYR A 53 -15.18 -8.49 -0.91
C TYR A 53 -15.66 -7.11 -0.44
N PRO A 54 -16.37 -7.03 0.71
CA PRO A 54 -16.82 -8.16 1.55
C PRO A 54 -17.73 -9.15 0.79
N ALA A 55 -17.79 -10.39 1.27
CA ALA A 55 -18.52 -11.46 0.59
C ALA A 55 -20.03 -11.20 0.48
N ASP A 56 -20.58 -10.38 1.36
CA ASP A 56 -21.97 -9.95 1.42
C ASP A 56 -22.22 -8.57 0.80
N ALA A 57 -21.27 -8.04 0.02
CA ALA A 57 -21.45 -6.79 -0.72
C ALA A 57 -22.63 -6.94 -1.72
N PRO A 58 -23.42 -5.87 -1.94
CA PRO A 58 -23.30 -4.53 -1.35
C PRO A 58 -24.05 -4.33 -0.04
N ALA A 59 -24.51 -5.41 0.62
CA ALA A 59 -25.21 -5.30 1.91
C ALA A 59 -24.29 -4.80 3.03
N ARG A 60 -23.00 -5.18 2.97
CA ARG A 60 -21.93 -4.63 3.80
C ARG A 60 -20.83 -4.08 2.90
N LEU A 61 -20.27 -2.94 3.31
CA LEU A 61 -19.30 -2.18 2.54
C LEU A 61 -18.08 -1.87 3.40
N HIS A 62 -16.94 -1.70 2.76
CA HIS A 62 -15.82 -1.03 3.37
C HIS A 62 -16.02 0.48 3.32
N THR A 63 -15.48 1.17 4.31
CA THR A 63 -15.59 2.63 4.42
C THR A 63 -14.21 3.24 4.55
N ILE A 64 -13.96 4.30 3.78
CA ILE A 64 -12.80 5.17 3.93
C ILE A 64 -13.30 6.47 4.55
N ILE A 65 -12.83 6.79 5.74
CA ILE A 65 -13.13 8.04 6.41
C ILE A 65 -12.07 9.06 6.03
N VAL A 66 -12.51 10.22 5.55
CA VAL A 66 -11.61 11.35 5.32
C VAL A 66 -11.48 12.11 6.64
N THR A 67 -10.34 11.97 7.29
CA THR A 67 -10.01 12.74 8.47
C THR A 67 -9.37 14.07 8.02
N GLY A 68 -9.80 15.18 8.61
CA GLY A 68 -9.08 16.46 8.46
C GLY A 68 -7.63 16.33 8.97
N SER A 69 -6.81 17.35 8.73
CA SER A 69 -5.40 17.43 9.15
C SER A 69 -5.24 17.40 10.68
N GLY A 70 -5.79 16.40 11.32
CA GLY A 70 -5.69 16.15 12.76
C GLY A 70 -4.34 15.53 13.11
N SER A 71 -3.81 15.93 14.22
CA SER A 71 -2.46 15.77 14.75
C SER A 71 -1.99 14.35 15.10
N ASN A 72 -2.62 13.29 14.64
CA ASN A 72 -2.26 11.89 14.97
C ASN A 72 -1.61 11.15 13.80
N LYS A 73 -0.81 11.85 13.01
CA LYS A 73 -0.05 11.20 11.96
C LYS A 73 1.07 10.36 12.60
N LEU A 74 1.11 9.07 12.28
CA LEU A 74 2.22 8.22 12.69
C LEU A 74 3.57 8.85 12.29
N PRO A 75 4.59 8.79 13.13
CA PRO A 75 5.93 9.21 12.73
C PRO A 75 6.44 8.35 11.58
N SER A 76 7.19 8.96 10.68
CA SER A 76 7.87 8.24 9.60
C SER A 76 8.82 7.20 10.19
N PRO A 77 8.85 5.96 9.67
CA PRO A 77 9.82 4.98 10.12
C PRO A 77 11.25 5.45 9.89
N VAL A 78 12.11 5.32 10.88
CA VAL A 78 13.55 5.55 10.73
C VAL A 78 14.17 4.22 10.33
N ILE A 79 14.51 4.09 9.06
CA ILE A 79 15.07 2.87 8.49
C ILE A 79 16.58 2.92 8.37
N ARG A 80 17.22 1.76 8.47
CA ARG A 80 18.66 1.59 8.25
C ARG A 80 18.93 0.33 7.45
N LEU A 81 19.95 0.38 6.62
CA LEU A 81 20.46 -0.79 5.91
C LEU A 81 21.40 -1.58 6.82
N THR A 82 21.22 -2.88 6.86
CA THR A 82 22.13 -3.82 7.53
C THR A 82 22.72 -4.81 6.51
N ALA A 83 23.62 -5.68 6.96
CA ALA A 83 24.25 -6.67 6.08
C ALA A 83 23.22 -7.50 5.29
N GLY A 84 23.55 -7.81 4.04
CA GLY A 84 22.73 -8.67 3.19
C GLY A 84 21.47 -8.02 2.66
N ASN A 85 21.48 -6.69 2.39
CA ASN A 85 20.32 -5.96 1.83
C ASN A 85 19.08 -5.99 2.74
N GLN A 86 19.27 -6.09 4.04
CA GLN A 86 18.20 -6.06 5.00
C GLN A 86 17.92 -4.64 5.48
N LEU A 87 16.70 -4.17 5.30
CA LEU A 87 16.18 -2.97 5.95
C LEU A 87 15.77 -3.31 7.37
N LYS A 88 16.09 -2.44 8.33
CA LYS A 88 15.63 -2.54 9.73
C LYS A 88 15.10 -1.21 10.21
N TRP A 89 14.13 -1.27 11.12
CA TRP A 89 13.55 -0.11 11.80
C TRP A 89 13.19 -0.46 13.25
N GLU A 90 12.85 0.56 14.02
CA GLU A 90 12.39 0.37 15.39
C GLU A 90 10.89 0.10 15.41
N LYS A 91 10.47 -0.76 16.34
CA LYS A 91 9.08 -1.07 16.55
C LYS A 91 8.33 0.16 17.06
N ASN A 92 7.17 0.41 16.47
CA ASN A 92 6.20 1.37 17.01
C ASN A 92 4.90 0.60 17.37
N PRO A 93 4.42 0.66 18.61
CA PRO A 93 3.25 -0.09 19.06
C PRO A 93 1.95 0.35 18.38
N ASP A 94 1.88 1.58 17.84
CA ASP A 94 0.71 2.14 17.19
C ASP A 94 0.60 1.74 15.71
N VAL A 95 1.54 0.93 15.22
CA VAL A 95 1.62 0.49 13.83
C VAL A 95 1.04 -0.90 13.68
N ASP A 96 0.05 -1.04 12.78
CA ASP A 96 -0.54 -2.32 12.39
C ASP A 96 0.26 -3.01 11.28
N MET A 97 0.78 -2.24 10.32
CA MET A 97 1.63 -2.76 9.26
C MET A 97 2.63 -1.72 8.76
N TYR A 98 3.70 -2.20 8.13
CA TYR A 98 4.63 -1.38 7.36
C TYR A 98 4.52 -1.74 5.87
N ARG A 99 4.44 -0.72 5.01
CA ARG A 99 4.48 -0.88 3.56
C ARG A 99 5.88 -0.58 3.05
N ILE A 100 6.37 -1.41 2.15
CA ILE A 100 7.71 -1.31 1.57
C ILE A 100 7.57 -0.93 0.09
N TYR A 101 8.33 0.06 -0.31
CA TYR A 101 8.34 0.61 -1.66
C TYR A 101 9.74 0.55 -2.23
N ARG A 102 9.85 0.29 -3.54
CA ARG A 102 11.11 0.19 -4.27
C ARG A 102 11.00 0.84 -5.63
N SER A 103 12.06 1.55 -6.05
CA SER A 103 12.17 2.17 -7.36
C SER A 103 13.61 2.19 -7.86
N LYS A 104 13.79 2.32 -9.19
CA LYS A 104 15.10 2.63 -9.80
C LYS A 104 15.43 4.12 -9.74
N SER A 105 14.46 4.99 -9.52
CA SER A 105 14.65 6.41 -9.31
C SER A 105 14.77 6.74 -7.84
N SER A 106 15.70 7.63 -7.47
CA SER A 106 15.79 8.16 -6.11
C SER A 106 14.64 9.12 -5.78
N ASP A 107 14.05 9.74 -6.79
CA ASP A 107 12.87 10.60 -6.62
C ASP A 107 11.64 9.81 -7.08
N PHE A 108 10.99 9.13 -6.12
CA PHE A 108 9.79 8.35 -6.38
C PHE A 108 8.73 8.52 -5.29
N ALA A 109 7.48 8.49 -5.70
CA ALA A 109 6.33 8.50 -4.79
C ALA A 109 6.11 7.11 -4.17
N THR A 110 5.63 7.09 -2.92
CA THR A 110 5.17 5.87 -2.25
C THR A 110 3.71 5.60 -2.66
N ASP A 111 3.54 5.08 -3.84
CA ASP A 111 2.24 4.77 -4.45
C ASP A 111 2.19 3.32 -4.97
N ALA A 112 1.09 2.98 -5.62
CA ALA A 112 0.88 1.65 -6.16
C ALA A 112 1.92 1.22 -7.21
N SER A 113 2.64 2.16 -7.84
CA SER A 113 3.65 1.85 -8.87
C SER A 113 4.99 1.41 -8.26
N SER A 114 5.30 1.89 -7.07
CA SER A 114 6.53 1.60 -6.32
C SER A 114 6.33 0.59 -5.18
N PHE A 115 5.08 0.27 -4.83
CA PHE A 115 4.75 -0.69 -3.78
C PHE A 115 5.21 -2.10 -4.14
N ILE A 116 5.94 -2.76 -3.23
CA ILE A 116 6.39 -4.15 -3.42
C ILE A 116 5.77 -5.13 -2.44
N THR A 117 5.60 -4.76 -1.17
CA THR A 117 5.01 -5.65 -0.16
C THR A 117 4.65 -4.87 1.10
N PHE A 118 4.02 -5.57 2.05
CA PHE A 118 3.84 -5.11 3.41
C PHE A 118 4.28 -6.19 4.41
N VAL A 119 4.56 -5.77 5.63
CA VAL A 119 4.84 -6.65 6.77
C VAL A 119 4.03 -6.18 7.98
N GLY A 120 3.66 -7.10 8.86
CA GLY A 120 2.88 -6.77 10.06
C GLY A 120 3.65 -5.86 11.03
N GLY A 121 2.94 -5.11 11.87
CA GLY A 121 3.49 -4.10 12.78
C GLY A 121 4.46 -4.65 13.83
N GLN A 122 4.44 -5.97 14.08
CA GLN A 122 5.41 -6.63 14.96
C GLN A 122 6.76 -6.90 14.27
N THR A 123 6.81 -6.83 12.93
CA THR A 123 8.00 -7.04 12.12
C THR A 123 8.82 -5.76 12.04
N THR A 124 10.10 -5.85 12.36
CA THR A 124 11.04 -4.69 12.39
C THR A 124 12.12 -4.78 11.32
N SER A 125 11.94 -5.66 10.34
CA SER A 125 12.90 -5.80 9.24
C SER A 125 12.24 -6.33 7.99
N PHE A 126 12.87 -6.03 6.85
CA PHE A 126 12.53 -6.59 5.55
C PHE A 126 13.82 -6.95 4.82
N TYR A 127 13.86 -8.15 4.27
CA TYR A 127 14.95 -8.63 3.43
C TYR A 127 14.47 -8.71 1.98
N ASP A 128 15.12 -7.96 1.09
CA ASP A 128 14.90 -8.09 -0.33
C ASP A 128 15.91 -9.09 -0.90
N ASN A 129 15.40 -10.21 -1.37
CA ASN A 129 16.22 -11.30 -1.91
C ASN A 129 16.81 -11.01 -3.31
N GLY A 130 16.60 -9.80 -3.83
CA GLY A 130 17.14 -9.40 -5.14
C GLY A 130 16.41 -10.02 -6.33
N ILE A 131 15.17 -10.47 -6.13
CA ILE A 131 14.33 -11.02 -7.20
C ILE A 131 13.15 -10.09 -7.41
N ASP A 132 12.96 -9.66 -8.65
CA ASP A 132 11.81 -8.86 -9.03
C ASP A 132 10.55 -9.73 -9.02
N LEU A 133 9.48 -9.11 -9.16
CA LEU A 133 8.13 -9.61 -8.98
C LEU A 133 7.69 -10.50 -10.17
N ASP A 134 8.37 -10.39 -11.30
CA ASP A 134 8.26 -11.33 -12.45
C ASP A 134 9.23 -12.54 -12.34
N GLY A 135 10.03 -12.61 -11.25
CA GLY A 135 11.01 -13.66 -11.01
C GLY A 135 12.40 -13.38 -11.56
N THR A 136 12.62 -12.22 -12.20
CA THR A 136 13.94 -11.82 -12.70
C THR A 136 14.83 -11.31 -11.56
N SER A 137 16.15 -11.54 -11.68
CA SER A 137 17.10 -10.99 -10.71
C SER A 137 17.23 -9.48 -10.85
N LEU A 138 17.17 -8.78 -9.74
CA LEU A 138 17.45 -7.35 -9.69
C LEU A 138 18.91 -7.10 -10.06
N LYS A 139 19.16 -6.06 -10.86
CA LYS A 139 20.51 -5.61 -11.22
C LYS A 139 20.60 -4.09 -11.16
N GLY A 140 21.74 -3.61 -10.63
CA GLY A 140 22.00 -2.19 -10.48
C GLY A 140 21.42 -1.61 -9.21
N THR A 141 21.21 -0.31 -9.20
CA THR A 141 20.80 0.47 -8.03
C THR A 141 19.29 0.53 -7.89
N TYR A 142 18.82 0.29 -6.65
CA TYR A 142 17.43 0.49 -6.25
C TYR A 142 17.36 1.34 -4.98
N PHE A 143 16.26 2.05 -4.85
CA PHE A 143 15.96 2.93 -3.73
C PHE A 143 14.72 2.44 -3.01
N TYR A 144 14.76 2.48 -1.68
CA TYR A 144 13.71 1.97 -0.81
C TYR A 144 13.16 3.04 0.11
N ARG A 145 11.87 2.98 0.35
CA ARG A 145 11.17 3.73 1.39
C ARG A 145 10.22 2.80 2.12
N VAL A 146 9.92 3.12 3.37
CA VAL A 146 8.96 2.42 4.22
C VAL A 146 7.98 3.44 4.78
N THR A 147 6.71 3.09 4.82
CA THR A 147 5.68 3.82 5.56
C THR A 147 5.11 2.95 6.66
N ALA A 148 4.57 3.56 7.68
CA ALA A 148 3.85 2.92 8.76
C ALA A 148 2.35 3.17 8.60
N VAL A 149 1.53 2.16 8.86
CA VAL A 149 0.06 2.24 8.78
C VAL A 149 -0.53 1.81 10.11
N SER A 150 -1.43 2.63 10.67
CA SER A 150 -2.16 2.31 11.89
C SER A 150 -3.33 1.35 11.64
N SER A 151 -3.94 0.85 12.70
CA SER A 151 -5.18 0.07 12.65
C SER A 151 -6.37 0.82 12.01
N ASP A 152 -6.31 2.15 12.00
CA ASP A 152 -7.32 3.03 11.38
C ASP A 152 -6.96 3.39 9.94
N ASP A 153 -6.07 2.62 9.30
CA ASP A 153 -5.58 2.83 7.93
C ASP A 153 -4.89 4.19 7.68
N MET A 154 -4.47 4.88 8.75
CA MET A 154 -3.71 6.13 8.63
C MET A 154 -2.26 5.82 8.27
N GLU A 155 -1.78 6.36 7.15
CA GLU A 155 -0.41 6.15 6.68
C GLU A 155 0.50 7.32 7.04
N SER A 156 1.69 6.99 7.55
CA SER A 156 2.74 7.97 7.85
C SER A 156 3.32 8.60 6.59
N ASN A 157 4.11 9.66 6.75
CA ASN A 157 5.06 10.03 5.71
C ASN A 157 6.06 8.89 5.48
N ALA A 158 6.63 8.85 4.28
CA ALA A 158 7.68 7.89 3.95
C ALA A 158 8.94 8.14 4.78
N SER A 159 9.69 7.07 5.02
CA SER A 159 11.04 7.15 5.57
C SER A 159 11.99 7.90 4.65
N GLU A 160 13.17 8.23 5.16
CA GLU A 160 14.33 8.55 4.32
C GLU A 160 14.62 7.41 3.33
N ILE A 161 15.32 7.76 2.25
CA ILE A 161 15.65 6.80 1.20
C ILE A 161 16.84 5.93 1.63
N ILE A 162 16.71 4.63 1.42
CA ILE A 162 17.83 3.69 1.48
C ILE A 162 18.17 3.21 0.07
N LYS A 163 19.47 3.29 -0.26
CA LYS A 163 20.02 2.78 -1.51
C LYS A 163 20.56 1.37 -1.33
N ILE A 164 20.24 0.46 -2.27
CA ILE A 164 20.79 -0.90 -2.34
C ILE A 164 21.30 -1.14 -3.77
N ASP A 165 22.53 -1.67 -3.88
CA ASP A 165 23.12 -2.03 -5.16
C ASP A 165 23.14 -3.58 -5.32
N TYR A 166 22.46 -4.07 -6.35
CA TYR A 166 22.43 -5.50 -6.74
C TYR A 166 23.46 -5.75 -7.85
N LYS A 167 24.20 -6.85 -7.70
CA LYS A 167 25.27 -7.25 -8.62
C LYS A 167 24.73 -8.11 -9.77
#